data_93380f573f2363b041ff80eab35160de
#
_entry.id   93380f573f2363b041ff80eab35160de
#
_cell.length_a   1.000
_cell.length_b   1.000
_cell.length_c   1.000
_cell.angle_alpha   90.00
_cell.angle_beta   90.00
_cell.angle_gamma   90.00
#
_symmetry.space_group_name_H-M   'P 1'
#
loop_
_entity.id
_entity.type
_entity.pdbx_description
1 polymer ?
#
loop_
_entity_poly.entity_id
_entity_poly.type
_entity_poly.pdbx_seq_one_letter_code
_entity_poly.pdbx_strand_id
1 'polypeptide(L)' 'MTNAQELPIPRDLLEILRCPACVREKEGLLDLARNAWLVCRDCGRKYPISDGIPVMLIEEGSKWMNAAVEALPVPPPRPA' A
#
# COMPACT_ATOMS: atom_id res chain seq x y z
N MET A 1 -8.87 -15.12 16.58
CA MET A 1 -8.87 -14.68 16.46
C MET A 1 -7.96 -14.15 16.35
N THR A 2 -7.79 -13.84 16.20
CA THR A 2 -6.91 -13.46 16.48
C THR A 2 -5.97 -13.06 15.55
N ASN A 3 -5.73 -13.45 14.56
CA ASN A 3 -4.77 -13.06 13.63
C ASN A 3 -5.07 -11.82 12.89
N ALA A 4 -6.29 -11.41 12.86
CA ALA A 4 -6.65 -10.19 12.19
C ALA A 4 -5.97 -9.01 12.81
N GLN A 5 -5.61 -9.12 14.06
CA GLN A 5 -4.97 -8.01 14.68
C GLN A 5 -3.59 -7.75 14.21
N GLU A 6 -3.02 -8.69 13.48
CA GLU A 6 -1.67 -8.49 13.03
C GLU A 6 -1.57 -7.76 11.74
N LEU A 7 -2.69 -7.47 11.10
CA LEU A 7 -2.66 -6.67 9.89
C LEU A 7 -2.51 -5.20 10.24
N PRO A 8 -1.77 -4.44 9.45
CA PRO A 8 -1.63 -3.01 9.71
C PRO A 8 -2.89 -2.23 9.47
N ILE A 9 -3.84 -2.78 8.71
CA ILE A 9 -5.13 -2.18 8.50
C ILE A 9 -6.17 -3.28 8.49
N PRO A 10 -7.45 -2.97 8.73
CA PRO A 10 -8.49 -3.99 8.71
C PRO A 10 -8.57 -4.66 7.36
N ARG A 11 -8.86 -5.95 7.38
CA ARG A 11 -8.96 -6.70 6.15
C ARG A 11 -10.05 -6.16 5.23
N ASP A 12 -11.18 -5.76 5.81
CA ASP A 12 -12.27 -5.23 4.99
C ASP A 12 -11.82 -3.99 4.24
N LEU A 13 -11.05 -3.13 4.90
CA LEU A 13 -10.55 -1.94 4.24
C LEU A 13 -9.59 -2.31 3.12
N LEU A 14 -8.70 -3.27 3.39
CA LEU A 14 -7.75 -3.70 2.39
C LEU A 14 -8.44 -4.20 1.13
N GLU A 15 -9.57 -4.88 1.29
CA GLU A 15 -10.26 -5.45 0.15
C GLU A 15 -10.92 -4.41 -0.73
N ILE A 16 -11.26 -3.24 -0.18
CA ILE A 16 -11.94 -2.22 -0.97
C ILE A 16 -11.00 -1.12 -1.46
N LEU A 17 -9.78 -1.06 -0.95
CA LEU A 17 -8.85 -0.04 -1.40
C LEU A 17 -8.38 -0.34 -2.81
N ARG A 18 -8.20 0.71 -3.58
CA ARG A 18 -7.71 0.61 -4.95
C ARG A 18 -6.67 1.70 -5.19
N CYS A 19 -5.76 1.44 -6.13
CA CYS A 19 -4.75 2.41 -6.49
C CYS A 19 -5.41 3.65 -7.09
N PRO A 20 -5.19 4.84 -6.53
CA PRO A 20 -5.86 6.03 -7.05
C PRO A 20 -5.40 6.40 -8.45
N ALA A 21 -4.23 5.94 -8.87
CA ALA A 21 -3.75 6.24 -10.21
C ALA A 21 -4.34 5.32 -11.26
N CYS A 22 -4.76 4.10 -10.88
CA CYS A 22 -5.19 3.09 -11.84
C CYS A 22 -6.69 2.85 -11.85
N VAL A 23 -7.38 3.20 -10.78
CA VAL A 23 -8.75 2.71 -10.57
C VAL A 23 -9.72 3.14 -11.66
N ARG A 24 -9.42 4.21 -12.37
CA ARG A 24 -10.33 4.67 -13.43
C ARG A 24 -10.26 3.81 -14.67
N GLU A 25 -9.11 3.20 -14.95
CA GLU A 25 -8.93 2.46 -16.19
C GLU A 25 -8.67 1.00 -15.96
N LYS A 26 -8.26 0.63 -14.75
CA LYS A 26 -7.94 -0.73 -14.41
C LYS A 26 -8.52 -1.00 -13.04
N GLU A 27 -8.33 -2.22 -12.55
CA GLU A 27 -8.86 -2.54 -11.24
C GLU A 27 -8.09 -1.87 -10.12
N GLY A 28 -6.79 -1.67 -10.31
CA GLY A 28 -5.97 -1.03 -9.31
C GLY A 28 -5.89 -1.82 -8.02
N LEU A 29 -5.90 -3.14 -8.11
CA LEU A 29 -5.86 -3.97 -6.91
C LEU A 29 -4.53 -3.80 -6.18
N LEU A 30 -4.61 -3.79 -4.86
CA LEU A 30 -3.44 -3.58 -4.02
C LEU A 30 -3.14 -4.83 -3.23
N ASP A 31 -1.85 -5.17 -3.15
CA ASP A 31 -1.37 -6.28 -2.34
C ASP A 31 -0.64 -5.74 -1.13
N LEU A 32 -0.87 -6.36 0.01
CA LEU A 32 -0.13 -6.02 1.22
C LEU A 32 1.27 -6.58 1.13
N ALA A 33 2.28 -5.75 1.32
CA ALA A 33 3.67 -6.17 1.23
C ALA A 33 4.40 -5.78 2.51
N ARG A 34 5.23 -6.67 3.02
CA ARG A 34 6.07 -6.48 4.21
C ARG A 34 5.26 -5.98 5.40
N ASN A 35 3.96 -6.23 5.38
CA ASN A 35 3.04 -5.86 6.45
C ASN A 35 3.03 -4.35 6.73
N ALA A 36 3.47 -3.54 5.79
CA ALA A 36 3.56 -2.10 5.98
C ALA A 36 3.34 -1.30 4.70
N TRP A 37 3.14 -1.97 3.56
CA TRP A 37 3.02 -1.29 2.28
C TRP A 37 1.89 -1.89 1.46
N LEU A 38 1.31 -1.09 0.59
CA LEU A 38 0.34 -1.56 -0.39
C LEU A 38 0.94 -1.36 -1.78
N VAL A 39 0.97 -2.43 -2.56
CA VAL A 39 1.59 -2.42 -3.88
C VAL A 39 0.52 -2.62 -4.93
N CYS A 40 0.45 -1.70 -5.89
CA CYS A 40 -0.52 -1.81 -6.96
C CYS A 40 -0.07 -2.86 -7.96
N ARG A 41 -0.98 -3.78 -8.30
CA ARG A 41 -0.67 -4.83 -9.25
C ARG A 41 -0.54 -4.33 -10.67
N ASP A 42 -1.15 -3.19 -10.99
CA ASP A 42 -1.17 -2.70 -12.36
C ASP A 42 0.01 -1.79 -12.67
N CYS A 43 0.37 -0.90 -11.77
CA CYS A 43 1.41 0.08 -12.08
C CYS A 43 2.64 -0.02 -11.22
N GLY A 44 2.58 -0.77 -10.13
CA GLY A 44 3.75 -0.94 -9.27
C GLY A 44 3.94 0.15 -8.25
N ARG A 45 3.03 1.12 -8.16
CA ARG A 45 3.15 2.12 -7.12
C ARG A 45 3.02 1.46 -5.75
N LYS A 46 3.74 1.99 -4.78
CA LYS A 46 3.79 1.41 -3.45
C LYS A 46 3.44 2.49 -2.44
N TYR A 47 2.38 2.25 -1.70
CA TYR A 47 1.82 3.23 -0.76
C TYR A 47 2.13 2.80 0.66
N PRO A 48 2.75 3.68 1.47
CA PRO A 48 3.09 3.29 2.84
C PRO A 48 1.86 3.28 3.73
N ILE A 49 1.91 2.43 4.74
CA ILE A 49 0.91 2.42 5.80
C ILE A 49 1.57 2.98 7.04
N SER A 50 1.11 4.14 7.47
CA SER A 50 1.73 4.85 8.60
C SER A 50 0.74 4.87 9.74
N ASP A 51 1.12 4.28 10.87
CA ASP A 51 0.27 4.26 12.08
C ASP A 51 -1.11 3.70 11.78
N GLY A 52 -1.16 2.65 10.96
CA GLY A 52 -2.43 2.02 10.63
C GLY A 52 -3.23 2.75 9.59
N ILE A 53 -2.68 3.81 8.99
CA ILE A 53 -3.38 4.62 8.02
C ILE A 53 -2.66 4.50 6.68
N PRO A 54 -3.32 3.97 5.64
CA PRO A 54 -2.67 3.91 4.33
C PRO A 54 -2.60 5.30 3.72
N VAL A 55 -1.44 5.65 3.21
CA VAL A 55 -1.23 6.96 2.60
C VAL A 55 -1.44 6.79 1.10
N MET A 56 -2.61 7.13 0.62
CA MET A 56 -3.03 6.83 -0.75
C MET A 56 -2.85 8.03 -1.67
N LEU A 57 -1.72 8.71 -1.54
CA LEU A 57 -1.39 9.83 -2.43
C LEU A 57 -0.58 9.29 -3.60
N ILE A 58 -0.99 9.66 -4.81
CA ILE A 58 -0.32 9.19 -6.01
C ILE A 58 1.16 9.57 -5.96
N GLU A 59 1.46 10.75 -5.45
CA GLU A 59 2.85 11.19 -5.37
C GLU A 59 3.69 10.30 -4.47
N GLU A 60 3.11 9.88 -3.36
CA GLU A 60 3.85 8.98 -2.47
C GLU A 60 4.06 7.63 -3.10
N GLY A 61 3.03 7.12 -3.77
CA GLY A 61 3.16 5.83 -4.44
C GLY A 61 4.19 5.88 -5.55
N SER A 62 4.29 7.00 -6.24
CA SER A 62 5.23 7.13 -7.35
C SER A 62 6.67 7.14 -6.89
N LYS A 63 6.94 7.64 -5.68
CA LYS A 63 8.30 7.66 -5.17
C LYS A 63 8.92 6.28 -5.11
N TRP A 64 8.11 5.27 -4.86
CA TRP A 64 8.61 3.92 -4.63
C TRP A 64 8.31 2.98 -5.78
N MET A 65 7.84 3.55 -6.91
CA MET A 65 7.38 2.74 -8.02
C MET A 65 8.44 1.80 -8.54
N ASN A 66 9.68 2.26 -8.59
CA ASN A 66 10.78 1.46 -9.12
C ASN A 66 11.56 0.73 -8.04
N ALA A 67 11.16 0.84 -6.79
CA ALA A 67 11.87 0.15 -5.71
C ALA A 67 11.41 -1.30 -5.65
N ALA A 68 12.34 -2.21 -5.38
CA ALA A 68 11.97 -3.59 -5.16
C ALA A 68 11.25 -3.73 -3.83
N VAL A 69 10.30 -4.66 -3.76
CA VAL A 69 9.56 -4.86 -2.54
C VAL A 69 10.49 -5.15 -1.37
N GLU A 70 11.53 -5.94 -1.62
CA GLU A 70 12.47 -6.29 -0.57
C GLU A 70 13.25 -5.11 -0.06
N ALA A 71 13.33 -4.05 -0.84
CA ALA A 71 14.08 -2.86 -0.45
C ALA A 71 13.24 -1.82 0.25
N LEU A 72 11.95 -2.04 0.38
CA LEU A 72 11.08 -1.06 1.04
C LEU A 72 11.40 -1.00 2.52
N PRO A 73 11.56 0.20 3.07
CA PRO A 73 11.88 0.32 4.50
C PRO A 73 10.69 -0.07 5.36
N VAL A 74 10.98 -0.65 6.51
CA VAL A 74 9.96 -1.00 7.49
C VAL A 74 10.48 -0.58 8.85
N PRO A 75 9.81 0.33 9.53
CA PRO A 75 8.57 0.98 9.11
C PRO A 75 8.80 1.97 7.96
N PRO A 76 7.75 2.26 7.19
CA PRO A 76 7.91 3.20 6.09
C PRO A 76 8.21 4.59 6.62
N PRO A 77 8.93 5.40 5.83
CA PRO A 77 9.15 6.78 6.25
C PRO A 77 7.84 7.55 6.21
N ARG A 78 7.74 8.54 7.07
CA ARG A 78 6.56 9.35 7.10
C ARG A 78 6.48 10.19 5.84
N PRO A 79 5.28 10.37 5.29
CA PRO A 79 5.16 11.25 4.13
C PRO A 79 5.45 12.69 4.54
N ALA A 80 5.99 13.44 3.62
CA ALA A 80 6.37 14.82 3.88
C ALA A 80 5.16 15.73 4.03
#